data_4ed38cd3de87322d0bb828e3c2a2fcdc
#
_entry.id   4ed38cd3de87322d0bb828e3c2a2fcdc
#
_cell.length_a   1.000
_cell.length_b   1.000
_cell.length_c   1.000
_cell.angle_alpha   90.00
_cell.angle_beta   90.00
_cell.angle_gamma   90.00
#
_symmetry.space_group_name_H-M   'P 1'
#
loop_
_entity.id
_entity.type
_entity.pdbx_description
1 polymer ?
#
loop_
_entity_poly.entity_id
_entity_poly.type
_entity_poly.pdbx_seq_one_letter_code
_entity_poly.pdbx_strand_id
1 'polypeptide(L)'
;MAQLRRTLPEYTDPITQDYTEHLVYRLSEFSELTDRRLEIALIDNKSVNAFAAPGGIVGINAGLIFHAETEGQLASVLSHELAHLSQRHFARRMQRQKDRSLANSLMILGSIALAGVTSNPNALLVGQQAITQQNLSFSRGDEQEADRIGFKNMVAAGFDPKSTSYMFEKLQSLSRLSGSNELEFLRSHPLTKNRIADAQSRAQGLEGKNYRNSLDYDLVRNRSIVHFSEVPRQAVTVFKKEVEVAKTKKKILDATYGLALAYSKDNKHSDALENMRNALNIDSENLILQIGLLELHIAAENFFEAEALASSLLSTNPNNYPITMLYNKVLMNKGDYELGEKILRELSLIRPKDPEVWYWLAEVQGLDKNVIGLHLSRAEYFFLNGAYETSIKHLRMAMDLTSNNFQLTESILNKIERSHKSIEALKSVS
;
A
#
# COMPACT_ATOMS: atom_id res chain seq x y z
N MET A 1 -12.86 1.39 -4.41
CA MET A 1 -11.79 0.41 -4.16
C MET A 1 -11.85 -0.79 -5.11
N ALA A 2 -12.91 -1.56 -5.20
CA ALA A 2 -12.97 -2.77 -6.03
C ALA A 2 -12.56 -2.58 -7.52
N GLN A 3 -12.94 -1.47 -8.16
CA GLN A 3 -12.49 -1.17 -9.53
C GLN A 3 -11.00 -0.87 -9.61
N LEU A 4 -10.41 -0.21 -8.62
CA LEU A 4 -8.97 0.04 -8.57
C LEU A 4 -8.20 -1.28 -8.51
N ARG A 5 -8.60 -2.20 -7.62
CA ARG A 5 -7.98 -3.52 -7.48
C ARG A 5 -8.04 -4.37 -8.76
N ARG A 6 -9.09 -4.21 -9.57
CA ARG A 6 -9.19 -4.90 -10.87
C ARG A 6 -8.21 -4.39 -11.92
N THR A 7 -7.79 -3.16 -11.83
CA THR A 7 -7.05 -2.46 -12.90
C THR A 7 -5.59 -2.20 -12.56
N LEU A 8 -5.25 -2.20 -11.28
CA LEU A 8 -3.90 -1.86 -10.81
C LEU A 8 -3.23 -3.07 -10.15
N PRO A 9 -1.95 -3.32 -10.45
CA PRO A 9 -1.18 -4.33 -9.74
C PRO A 9 -1.02 -3.89 -8.29
N GLU A 10 -1.32 -4.80 -7.36
CA GLU A 10 -1.15 -4.57 -5.93
C GLU A 10 0.29 -4.89 -5.52
N TYR A 11 0.87 -4.04 -4.66
CA TYR A 11 2.17 -4.27 -4.06
C TYR A 11 2.00 -5.16 -2.83
N THR A 12 2.34 -6.43 -2.95
CA THR A 12 1.96 -7.50 -2.00
C THR A 12 2.97 -7.73 -0.87
N ASP A 13 3.87 -6.78 -0.58
CA ASP A 13 4.76 -6.87 0.56
C ASP A 13 4.05 -6.52 1.87
N PRO A 14 3.80 -7.49 2.77
CA PRO A 14 2.97 -7.26 3.94
C PRO A 14 3.59 -6.28 4.95
N ILE A 15 4.93 -6.20 5.03
CA ILE A 15 5.62 -5.25 5.94
C ILE A 15 5.41 -3.81 5.44
N THR A 16 5.60 -3.58 4.15
CA THR A 16 5.41 -2.24 3.55
C THR A 16 3.95 -1.82 3.60
N GLN A 17 3.03 -2.75 3.37
CA GLN A 17 1.60 -2.48 3.45
C GLN A 17 1.19 -2.07 4.87
N ASP A 18 1.54 -2.86 5.87
CA ASP A 18 1.22 -2.61 7.28
C ASP A 18 1.80 -1.27 7.75
N TYR A 19 3.08 -1.01 7.44
CA TYR A 19 3.73 0.27 7.74
C TYR A 19 3.00 1.46 7.10
N THR A 20 2.64 1.33 5.82
CA THR A 20 2.00 2.41 5.07
C THR A 20 0.60 2.71 5.62
N GLU A 21 -0.16 1.68 5.95
CA GLU A 21 -1.46 1.81 6.60
C GLU A 21 -1.35 2.53 7.95
N HIS A 22 -0.42 2.10 8.81
CA HIS A 22 -0.17 2.74 10.10
C HIS A 22 0.21 4.23 9.94
N LEU A 23 1.06 4.56 8.97
CA LEU A 23 1.43 5.95 8.70
C LEU A 23 0.23 6.78 8.25
N VAL A 24 -0.61 6.27 7.34
CA VAL A 24 -1.82 6.97 6.88
C VAL A 24 -2.80 7.18 8.03
N TYR A 25 -3.04 6.15 8.86
CA TYR A 25 -3.92 6.28 10.02
C TYR A 25 -3.37 7.29 11.04
N ARG A 26 -2.08 7.25 11.37
CA ARG A 26 -1.42 8.23 12.23
C ARG A 26 -1.61 9.66 11.70
N LEU A 27 -1.43 9.90 10.40
CA LEU A 27 -1.66 11.21 9.80
C LEU A 27 -3.16 11.61 9.83
N SER A 28 -4.06 10.65 9.68
CA SER A 28 -5.50 10.88 9.73
C SER A 28 -6.00 11.35 11.09
N GLU A 29 -5.31 11.00 12.18
CA GLU A 29 -5.63 11.46 13.54
C GLU A 29 -5.51 12.97 13.68
N PHE A 30 -4.58 13.59 12.95
CA PHE A 30 -4.34 15.02 12.95
C PHE A 30 -5.04 15.74 11.80
N SER A 31 -5.77 15.01 10.96
CA SER A 31 -6.52 15.57 9.83
C SER A 31 -7.92 16.02 10.26
N GLU A 32 -8.56 16.85 9.43
CA GLU A 32 -9.94 17.30 9.61
C GLU A 32 -10.98 16.28 9.05
N LEU A 33 -10.61 15.00 8.92
CA LEU A 33 -11.51 13.95 8.47
C LEU A 33 -12.56 13.62 9.53
N THR A 34 -13.83 13.69 9.14
CA THR A 34 -14.96 13.29 9.99
C THR A 34 -15.15 11.76 9.99
N ASP A 35 -14.88 11.10 8.88
CA ASP A 35 -14.88 9.64 8.75
C ASP A 35 -13.46 9.16 8.43
N ARG A 36 -12.88 8.40 9.34
CA ARG A 36 -11.52 7.87 9.23
C ARG A 36 -11.48 6.40 8.82
N ARG A 37 -12.59 5.86 8.33
CA ARG A 37 -12.64 4.51 7.76
C ARG A 37 -12.02 4.54 6.36
N LEU A 38 -10.69 4.55 6.33
CA LEU A 38 -9.93 4.61 5.10
C LEU A 38 -9.74 3.22 4.49
N GLU A 39 -9.72 3.15 3.17
CA GLU A 39 -9.30 1.99 2.40
C GLU A 39 -8.03 2.35 1.63
N ILE A 40 -6.92 1.76 2.04
CA ILE A 40 -5.61 2.07 1.50
C ILE A 40 -5.25 1.01 0.46
N ALA A 41 -4.81 1.45 -0.72
CA ALA A 41 -4.27 0.59 -1.77
C ALA A 41 -2.81 0.95 -2.01
N LEU A 42 -1.91 0.00 -1.77
CA LEU A 42 -0.52 0.12 -2.16
C LEU A 42 -0.34 -0.50 -3.54
N ILE A 43 0.11 0.29 -4.51
CA ILE A 43 0.12 -0.05 -5.94
C ILE A 43 1.56 -0.36 -6.36
N ASP A 44 1.77 -1.49 -7.03
CA ASP A 44 3.07 -1.88 -7.59
C ASP A 44 3.39 -1.07 -8.85
N ASN A 45 3.78 0.17 -8.62
CA ASN A 45 4.18 1.10 -9.67
C ASN A 45 5.36 1.94 -9.17
N LYS A 46 6.43 1.99 -9.97
CA LYS A 46 7.66 2.73 -9.67
C LYS A 46 7.51 4.24 -9.81
N SER A 47 6.46 4.73 -10.46
CA SER A 47 6.23 6.18 -10.60
C SER A 47 5.85 6.81 -9.27
N VAL A 48 6.20 8.10 -9.10
CA VAL A 48 5.74 8.87 -7.94
C VAL A 48 4.29 9.24 -8.12
N ASN A 49 3.41 8.66 -7.32
CA ASN A 49 2.01 9.03 -7.29
C ASN A 49 1.36 8.66 -5.95
N ALA A 50 0.40 9.46 -5.53
CA ALA A 50 -0.60 9.15 -4.52
C ALA A 50 -1.88 9.90 -4.87
N PHE A 51 -3.02 9.41 -4.42
CA PHE A 51 -4.30 10.08 -4.63
C PHE A 51 -5.30 9.72 -3.54
N ALA A 52 -6.21 10.64 -3.26
CA ALA A 52 -7.37 10.38 -2.42
C ALA A 52 -8.65 10.48 -3.24
N ALA A 53 -9.58 9.55 -3.02
CA ALA A 53 -10.85 9.48 -3.71
C ALA A 53 -12.04 9.43 -2.74
N PRO A 54 -13.26 9.83 -3.20
CA PRO A 54 -14.47 9.73 -2.39
C PRO A 54 -14.69 8.32 -1.84
N GLY A 55 -15.24 8.25 -0.62
CA GLY A 55 -15.42 6.97 0.09
C GLY A 55 -14.24 6.57 0.96
N GLY A 56 -13.27 7.47 1.19
CA GLY A 56 -12.13 7.21 2.07
C GLY A 56 -11.04 6.37 1.41
N ILE A 57 -10.97 6.35 0.08
CA ILE A 57 -9.97 5.60 -0.68
C ILE A 57 -8.68 6.42 -0.78
N VAL A 58 -7.55 5.81 -0.42
CA VAL A 58 -6.20 6.38 -0.57
C VAL A 58 -5.35 5.40 -1.38
N GLY A 59 -4.97 5.80 -2.59
CA GLY A 59 -4.05 5.03 -3.44
C GLY A 59 -2.63 5.59 -3.33
N ILE A 60 -1.64 4.71 -3.22
CA ILE A 60 -0.24 5.06 -3.06
C ILE A 60 0.61 4.16 -3.96
N ASN A 61 1.34 4.74 -4.89
CA ASN A 61 2.32 3.98 -5.64
C ASN A 61 3.53 3.68 -4.75
N ALA A 62 4.01 2.44 -4.74
CA ALA A 62 5.22 2.06 -3.98
C ALA A 62 6.46 2.86 -4.45
N GLY A 63 6.44 3.38 -5.67
CA GLY A 63 7.42 4.34 -6.18
C GLY A 63 7.50 5.64 -5.38
N LEU A 64 6.42 6.05 -4.70
CA LEU A 64 6.49 7.20 -3.79
C LEU A 64 7.39 6.88 -2.59
N ILE A 65 7.30 5.67 -2.02
CA ILE A 65 8.18 5.21 -0.92
C ILE A 65 9.63 5.11 -1.41
N PHE A 66 9.81 4.56 -2.62
CA PHE A 66 11.13 4.44 -3.24
C PHE A 66 11.84 5.80 -3.40
N HIS A 67 11.12 6.84 -3.82
CA HIS A 67 11.68 8.15 -4.13
C HIS A 67 11.75 9.11 -2.94
N ALA A 68 10.86 9.00 -1.95
CA ALA A 68 10.91 9.79 -0.73
C ALA A 68 12.11 9.36 0.13
N GLU A 69 13.01 10.28 0.41
CA GLU A 69 14.26 9.98 1.13
C GLU A 69 14.07 9.95 2.65
N THR A 70 12.98 10.53 3.14
CA THR A 70 12.63 10.55 4.56
C THR A 70 11.15 10.27 4.77
N GLU A 71 10.81 9.74 5.95
CA GLU A 71 9.41 9.52 6.36
C GLU A 71 8.58 10.81 6.27
N GLY A 72 9.20 11.97 6.63
CA GLY A 72 8.55 13.27 6.52
C GLY A 72 8.20 13.66 5.08
N GLN A 73 9.04 13.32 4.09
CA GLN A 73 8.73 13.55 2.68
C GLN A 73 7.51 12.71 2.24
N LEU A 74 7.45 11.44 2.61
CA LEU A 74 6.27 10.59 2.38
C LEU A 74 5.05 11.15 3.08
N ALA A 75 5.18 11.50 4.38
CA ALA A 75 4.11 12.08 5.19
C ALA A 75 3.57 13.39 4.61
N SER A 76 4.43 14.21 3.97
CA SER A 76 4.00 15.47 3.34
C SER A 76 3.02 15.24 2.19
N VAL A 77 3.29 14.25 1.33
CA VAL A 77 2.39 13.89 0.22
C VAL A 77 1.10 13.27 0.76
N LEU A 78 1.21 12.32 1.69
CA LEU A 78 0.01 11.66 2.26
C LEU A 78 -0.88 12.64 3.01
N SER A 79 -0.31 13.59 3.76
CA SER A 79 -1.08 14.65 4.43
C SER A 79 -1.76 15.60 3.45
N HIS A 80 -1.15 15.88 2.31
CA HIS A 80 -1.74 16.65 1.21
C HIS A 80 -2.95 15.91 0.63
N GLU A 81 -2.86 14.60 0.38
CA GLU A 81 -3.97 13.79 -0.10
C GLU A 81 -5.11 13.71 0.92
N LEU A 82 -4.79 13.53 2.21
CA LEU A 82 -5.79 13.56 3.28
C LEU A 82 -6.46 14.93 3.41
N ALA A 83 -5.75 16.03 3.10
CA ALA A 83 -6.35 17.36 3.04
C ALA A 83 -7.33 17.48 1.88
N HIS A 84 -7.00 16.95 0.69
CA HIS A 84 -7.96 16.90 -0.43
C HIS A 84 -9.23 16.15 -0.05
N LEU A 85 -9.11 15.05 0.70
CA LEU A 85 -10.23 14.23 1.15
C LEU A 85 -11.07 14.98 2.19
N SER A 86 -10.43 15.56 3.25
CA SER A 86 -11.13 16.26 4.33
C SER A 86 -11.85 17.52 3.84
N GLN A 87 -11.25 18.25 2.90
CA GLN A 87 -11.85 19.46 2.29
C GLN A 87 -12.81 19.13 1.15
N ARG A 88 -13.04 17.85 0.85
CA ARG A 88 -13.94 17.39 -0.21
C ARG A 88 -13.67 18.02 -1.57
N HIS A 89 -12.38 18.24 -1.91
CA HIS A 89 -12.00 18.91 -3.16
C HIS A 89 -12.54 18.19 -4.38
N PHE A 90 -12.52 16.84 -4.35
CA PHE A 90 -13.11 16.04 -5.41
C PHE A 90 -14.62 16.30 -5.60
N ALA A 91 -15.40 16.31 -4.51
CA ALA A 91 -16.83 16.57 -4.57
C ALA A 91 -17.12 17.99 -5.05
N ARG A 92 -16.38 19.00 -4.54
CA ARG A 92 -16.50 20.40 -5.01
C ARG A 92 -16.18 20.53 -6.50
N ARG A 93 -15.21 19.78 -6.99
CA ARG A 93 -14.87 19.73 -8.43
C ARG A 93 -16.00 19.13 -9.25
N MET A 94 -16.60 18.02 -8.80
CA MET A 94 -17.76 17.39 -9.44
C MET A 94 -18.94 18.35 -9.57
N GLN A 95 -19.24 19.09 -8.51
CA GLN A 95 -20.31 20.10 -8.52
C GLN A 95 -20.03 21.26 -9.50
N ARG A 96 -18.76 21.64 -9.65
CA ARG A 96 -18.35 22.68 -10.63
C ARG A 96 -18.44 22.20 -12.07
N GLN A 97 -18.40 20.89 -12.31
CA GLN A 97 -18.52 20.26 -13.62
C GLN A 97 -19.90 19.64 -13.84
N LYS A 98 -20.96 20.45 -13.80
CA LYS A 98 -22.40 20.08 -13.70
C LYS A 98 -22.92 19.00 -14.66
N ASP A 99 -22.17 18.60 -15.68
CA ASP A 99 -22.65 17.73 -16.78
C ASP A 99 -21.91 16.39 -16.92
N ARG A 100 -21.13 15.96 -15.91
CA ARG A 100 -20.37 14.71 -16.04
C ARG A 100 -20.74 13.71 -14.97
N SER A 101 -21.12 12.49 -15.38
CA SER A 101 -21.48 11.38 -14.51
C SER A 101 -20.31 10.97 -13.57
N LEU A 102 -20.63 10.46 -12.40
CA LEU A 102 -19.68 9.92 -11.44
C LEU A 102 -18.78 8.83 -12.07
N ALA A 103 -19.32 8.08 -13.04
CA ALA A 103 -18.61 7.07 -13.84
C ALA A 103 -17.41 7.64 -14.61
N ASN A 104 -17.60 8.79 -15.28
CA ASN A 104 -16.51 9.45 -15.99
C ASN A 104 -15.38 9.87 -15.03
N SER A 105 -15.71 10.19 -13.80
CA SER A 105 -14.76 10.64 -12.79
C SER A 105 -14.00 9.48 -12.13
N LEU A 106 -14.63 8.32 -11.97
CA LEU A 106 -13.96 7.08 -11.54
C LEU A 106 -13.09 6.51 -12.66
N MET A 107 -13.51 6.61 -13.94
CA MET A 107 -12.66 6.31 -15.09
C MET A 107 -11.43 7.22 -15.18
N ILE A 108 -11.56 8.49 -14.79
CA ILE A 108 -10.43 9.43 -14.72
C ILE A 108 -9.41 8.96 -13.66
N LEU A 109 -9.85 8.56 -12.49
CA LEU A 109 -8.96 8.04 -11.44
C LEU A 109 -8.29 6.74 -11.89
N GLY A 110 -9.04 5.83 -12.51
CA GLY A 110 -8.50 4.59 -13.08
C GLY A 110 -7.52 4.86 -14.23
N SER A 111 -7.74 5.88 -15.07
CA SER A 111 -6.84 6.22 -16.18
C SER A 111 -5.56 6.90 -15.72
N ILE A 112 -5.59 7.69 -14.63
CA ILE A 112 -4.39 8.25 -14.01
C ILE A 112 -3.49 7.11 -13.51
N ALA A 113 -4.09 6.11 -12.90
CA ALA A 113 -3.37 4.95 -12.38
C ALA A 113 -2.88 4.01 -13.50
N LEU A 114 -3.64 3.84 -14.60
CA LEU A 114 -3.26 3.02 -15.77
C LEU A 114 -2.20 3.66 -16.67
N ALA A 115 -2.18 4.99 -16.80
CA ALA A 115 -1.18 5.67 -17.63
C ALA A 115 0.26 5.45 -17.13
N GLY A 116 0.43 5.16 -15.84
CA GLY A 116 1.73 4.81 -15.26
C GLY A 116 2.15 3.34 -15.47
N VAL A 117 1.22 2.43 -15.74
CA VAL A 117 1.50 0.98 -15.86
C VAL A 117 1.82 0.57 -17.30
N THR A 118 1.27 1.25 -18.29
CA THR A 118 1.50 0.91 -19.70
C THR A 118 2.21 2.04 -20.41
N SER A 119 3.48 1.85 -20.74
CA SER A 119 4.20 2.63 -21.75
C SER A 119 3.63 2.44 -23.16
N ASN A 120 2.43 1.87 -23.28
CA ASN A 120 1.76 1.61 -24.57
C ASN A 120 0.77 2.73 -24.87
N PRO A 121 1.06 3.61 -25.86
CA PRO A 121 0.18 4.70 -26.24
C PRO A 121 -1.21 4.25 -26.75
N ASN A 122 -1.38 2.96 -27.08
CA ASN A 122 -2.66 2.39 -27.51
C ASN A 122 -3.62 2.06 -26.34
N ALA A 123 -3.16 1.99 -25.11
CA ALA A 123 -4.05 1.88 -23.93
C ALA A 123 -4.87 3.17 -23.69
N LEU A 124 -4.39 4.29 -24.24
CA LEU A 124 -5.12 5.56 -24.30
C LEU A 124 -6.29 5.56 -25.31
N LEU A 125 -6.36 4.58 -26.23
CA LEU A 125 -7.39 4.51 -27.26
C LEU A 125 -8.75 4.02 -26.77
N VAL A 126 -8.85 3.39 -25.61
CA VAL A 126 -10.13 2.93 -25.05
C VAL A 126 -10.89 4.06 -24.33
N GLY A 127 -10.27 5.21 -24.16
CA GLY A 127 -10.85 6.41 -23.56
C GLY A 127 -10.69 7.67 -24.40
N GLN A 128 -10.66 7.58 -25.72
CA GLN A 128 -10.48 8.70 -26.66
C GLN A 128 -11.65 9.67 -26.73
N GLN A 129 -12.10 10.18 -25.62
CA GLN A 129 -12.56 11.57 -25.60
C GLN A 129 -11.52 12.33 -24.78
N ALA A 130 -10.82 13.21 -25.47
CA ALA A 130 -9.72 14.01 -24.95
C ALA A 130 -9.99 14.53 -23.54
N ILE A 131 -9.55 13.76 -22.53
CA ILE A 131 -9.44 14.27 -21.17
C ILE A 131 -8.26 15.21 -21.24
N THR A 132 -8.52 16.48 -21.52
CA THR A 132 -7.48 17.50 -21.49
C THR A 132 -6.87 17.53 -20.10
N GLN A 133 -5.57 17.75 -19.99
CA GLN A 133 -4.80 17.82 -18.74
C GLN A 133 -5.46 18.76 -17.70
N GLN A 134 -6.17 19.82 -18.17
CA GLN A 134 -7.00 20.69 -17.33
C GLN A 134 -8.16 19.98 -16.60
N ASN A 135 -8.61 18.83 -17.12
CA ASN A 135 -9.67 18.05 -16.49
C ASN A 135 -9.16 17.10 -15.40
N LEU A 136 -7.85 16.88 -15.29
CA LEU A 136 -7.24 15.99 -14.31
C LEU A 136 -6.73 16.76 -13.08
N SER A 137 -6.29 18.01 -13.23
CA SER A 137 -5.70 18.81 -12.15
C SER A 137 -6.77 19.45 -11.25
N PHE A 138 -6.44 19.56 -9.98
CA PHE A 138 -7.19 20.40 -9.04
C PHE A 138 -6.98 21.89 -9.35
N SER A 139 -7.89 22.75 -8.87
CA SER A 139 -7.70 24.19 -9.03
C SER A 139 -6.53 24.69 -8.17
N ARG A 140 -5.90 25.79 -8.58
CA ARG A 140 -4.80 26.39 -7.80
C ARG A 140 -5.20 26.69 -6.35
N GLY A 141 -6.47 27.07 -6.13
CA GLY A 141 -7.00 27.32 -4.79
C GLY A 141 -7.12 26.03 -3.97
N ASP A 142 -7.61 24.93 -4.60
CA ASP A 142 -7.72 23.64 -3.93
C ASP A 142 -6.30 23.11 -3.55
N GLU A 143 -5.27 23.31 -4.44
CA GLU A 143 -3.88 22.94 -4.15
C GLU A 143 -3.28 23.74 -2.97
N GLN A 144 -3.49 25.06 -2.95
CA GLN A 144 -2.99 25.91 -1.87
C GLN A 144 -3.67 25.59 -0.53
N GLU A 145 -4.97 25.27 -0.56
CA GLU A 145 -5.72 24.84 0.62
C GLU A 145 -5.19 23.48 1.13
N ALA A 146 -4.97 22.52 0.23
CA ALA A 146 -4.42 21.20 0.58
C ALA A 146 -2.98 21.30 1.11
N ASP A 147 -2.13 22.13 0.50
CA ASP A 147 -0.78 22.40 0.99
C ASP A 147 -0.79 22.96 2.41
N ARG A 148 -1.65 23.95 2.68
CA ARG A 148 -1.74 24.60 3.99
C ARG A 148 -2.24 23.63 5.07
N ILE A 149 -3.29 22.89 4.79
CA ILE A 149 -3.91 21.95 5.74
C ILE A 149 -3.03 20.74 5.93
N GLY A 150 -2.52 20.15 4.84
CA GLY A 150 -1.61 19.01 4.89
C GLY A 150 -0.33 19.32 5.65
N PHE A 151 0.27 20.50 5.42
CA PHE A 151 1.42 20.96 6.20
C PHE A 151 1.13 21.03 7.69
N LYS A 152 0.00 21.67 8.09
CA LYS A 152 -0.42 21.75 9.49
C LYS A 152 -0.58 20.37 10.11
N ASN A 153 -1.22 19.45 9.39
CA ASN A 153 -1.50 18.09 9.88
C ASN A 153 -0.20 17.30 10.08
N MET A 154 0.74 17.30 9.10
CA MET A 154 2.00 16.57 9.24
C MET A 154 2.88 17.12 10.37
N VAL A 155 2.91 18.45 10.57
CA VAL A 155 3.65 19.06 11.67
C VAL A 155 3.03 18.69 13.02
N ALA A 156 1.70 18.67 13.12
CA ALA A 156 0.98 18.23 14.31
C ALA A 156 1.24 16.75 14.62
N ALA A 157 1.38 15.91 13.58
CA ALA A 157 1.77 14.51 13.69
C ALA A 157 3.26 14.29 14.06
N GLY A 158 4.03 15.38 14.19
CA GLY A 158 5.43 15.36 14.66
C GLY A 158 6.48 15.25 13.55
N PHE A 159 6.12 15.46 12.29
CA PHE A 159 7.06 15.42 11.17
C PHE A 159 7.78 16.77 10.95
N ASP A 160 8.99 16.71 10.38
CA ASP A 160 9.80 17.87 10.09
C ASP A 160 9.09 18.80 9.08
N PRO A 161 8.83 20.06 9.43
CA PRO A 161 8.23 21.05 8.55
C PRO A 161 8.95 21.23 7.20
N LYS A 162 10.29 21.05 7.17
CA LYS A 162 11.10 21.18 5.95
C LYS A 162 10.84 20.05 4.95
N SER A 163 10.25 18.95 5.37
CA SER A 163 10.02 17.78 4.52
C SER A 163 9.15 18.07 3.30
N THR A 164 8.17 18.99 3.43
CA THR A 164 7.33 19.41 2.30
C THR A 164 8.15 20.09 1.21
N SER A 165 9.00 21.05 1.57
CA SER A 165 9.86 21.73 0.60
C SER A 165 10.88 20.79 -0.04
N TYR A 166 11.49 19.91 0.74
CA TYR A 166 12.41 18.88 0.22
C TYR A 166 11.73 17.92 -0.73
N MET A 167 10.48 17.52 -0.44
CA MET A 167 9.72 16.69 -1.37
C MET A 167 9.39 17.43 -2.67
N PHE A 168 9.02 18.69 -2.61
CA PHE A 168 8.79 19.52 -3.80
C PHE A 168 10.05 19.67 -4.65
N GLU A 169 11.21 19.91 -4.03
CA GLU A 169 12.50 19.96 -4.72
C GLU A 169 12.84 18.61 -5.38
N LYS A 170 12.57 17.51 -4.69
CA LYS A 170 12.73 16.15 -5.24
C LYS A 170 11.83 15.92 -6.45
N LEU A 171 10.54 16.26 -6.35
CA LEU A 171 9.60 16.16 -7.47
C LEU A 171 10.04 17.00 -8.67
N GLN A 172 10.51 18.21 -8.42
CA GLN A 172 11.03 19.08 -9.48
C GLN A 172 12.28 18.48 -10.15
N SER A 173 13.18 17.90 -9.37
CA SER A 173 14.38 17.23 -9.90
C SER A 173 14.01 16.02 -10.75
N LEU A 174 13.13 15.17 -10.26
CA LEU A 174 12.65 13.99 -11.00
C LEU A 174 11.95 14.38 -12.30
N SER A 175 11.12 15.42 -12.29
CA SER A 175 10.43 15.93 -13.49
C SER A 175 11.40 16.40 -14.56
N ARG A 176 12.52 17.05 -14.17
CA ARG A 176 13.56 17.48 -15.12
C ARG A 176 14.30 16.29 -15.74
N LEU A 177 14.50 15.22 -14.99
CA LEU A 177 15.21 14.02 -15.45
C LEU A 177 14.34 13.13 -16.35
N SER A 178 13.02 13.14 -16.17
CA SER A 178 12.06 12.31 -16.91
C SER A 178 11.77 12.83 -18.34
N GLY A 179 12.32 13.96 -18.73
CA GLY A 179 12.11 14.55 -20.05
C GLY A 179 10.65 15.00 -20.26
N SER A 180 10.03 14.62 -21.40
CA SER A 180 8.66 14.99 -21.74
C SER A 180 7.58 14.25 -20.93
N ASN A 181 7.95 13.21 -20.20
CA ASN A 181 7.03 12.47 -19.31
C ASN A 181 6.98 13.14 -17.96
N GLU A 182 6.02 14.01 -17.75
CA GLU A 182 5.73 14.55 -16.41
C GLU A 182 5.42 13.41 -15.44
N LEU A 183 5.90 13.56 -14.21
CA LEU A 183 5.52 12.66 -13.12
C LEU A 183 3.99 12.63 -13.00
N GLU A 184 3.42 11.46 -12.83
CA GLU A 184 1.97 11.26 -12.75
C GLU A 184 1.34 12.15 -11.67
N PHE A 185 1.99 12.26 -10.51
CA PHE A 185 1.58 13.15 -9.43
C PHE A 185 1.47 14.61 -9.88
N LEU A 186 2.41 15.13 -10.68
CA LEU A 186 2.40 16.52 -11.13
C LEU A 186 1.34 16.84 -12.19
N ARG A 187 0.74 15.81 -12.80
CA ARG A 187 -0.41 16.00 -13.73
C ARG A 187 -1.69 16.38 -12.98
N SER A 188 -1.91 15.76 -11.81
CA SER A 188 -3.05 16.07 -10.94
C SER A 188 -2.77 17.24 -9.99
N HIS A 189 -1.51 17.39 -9.55
CA HIS A 189 -1.03 18.37 -8.57
C HIS A 189 0.12 19.22 -9.13
N PRO A 190 -0.16 20.20 -10.02
CA PRO A 190 0.88 21.00 -10.65
C PRO A 190 1.74 21.75 -9.63
N LEU A 191 3.07 21.57 -9.72
CA LEU A 191 4.01 22.21 -8.83
C LEU A 191 4.43 23.58 -9.39
N THR A 192 4.07 24.64 -8.68
CA THR A 192 4.43 26.01 -9.05
C THR A 192 5.55 26.55 -8.15
N LYS A 193 6.27 27.56 -8.63
CA LYS A 193 7.28 28.26 -7.82
C LYS A 193 6.68 28.84 -6.52
N ASN A 194 5.43 29.29 -6.57
CA ASN A 194 4.74 29.83 -5.40
C ASN A 194 4.49 28.75 -4.33
N ARG A 195 4.10 27.52 -4.71
CA ARG A 195 3.91 26.41 -3.76
C ARG A 195 5.22 26.07 -3.04
N ILE A 196 6.34 26.04 -3.78
CA ILE A 196 7.68 25.79 -3.20
C ILE A 196 8.03 26.90 -2.21
N ALA A 197 7.90 28.16 -2.61
CA ALA A 197 8.19 29.31 -1.76
C ALA A 197 7.31 29.36 -0.50
N ASP A 198 6.03 29.06 -0.64
CA ASP A 198 5.08 28.97 0.48
C ASP A 198 5.47 27.86 1.46
N ALA A 199 5.84 26.68 0.98
CA ALA A 199 6.29 25.56 1.82
C ALA A 199 7.55 25.93 2.61
N GLN A 200 8.53 26.55 1.95
CA GLN A 200 9.74 27.05 2.60
C GLN A 200 9.44 28.13 3.65
N SER A 201 8.58 29.10 3.32
CA SER A 201 8.19 30.16 4.25
C SER A 201 7.45 29.63 5.48
N ARG A 202 6.56 28.65 5.32
CA ARG A 202 5.83 28.01 6.44
C ARG A 202 6.74 27.23 7.37
N ALA A 203 7.82 26.64 6.86
CA ALA A 203 8.80 25.92 7.65
C ALA A 203 9.70 26.86 8.48
N GLN A 204 9.86 28.13 8.05
CA GLN A 204 10.61 29.15 8.81
C GLN A 204 9.92 29.44 10.15
N GLY A 205 10.69 29.49 11.22
CA GLY A 205 10.18 29.77 12.57
C GLY A 205 9.63 28.54 13.31
N LEU A 206 9.57 27.37 12.66
CA LEU A 206 9.26 26.08 13.32
C LEU A 206 10.53 25.28 13.61
N GLU A 207 11.68 25.92 13.54
CA GLU A 207 13.01 25.35 13.80
C GLU A 207 13.19 25.08 15.30
N GLY A 208 13.96 24.07 15.63
CA GLY A 208 14.37 23.79 17.04
C GLY A 208 13.85 22.48 17.63
N LYS A 209 13.04 21.73 16.93
CA LYS A 209 12.74 20.33 17.29
C LYS A 209 13.68 19.40 16.54
N ASN A 210 14.26 18.43 17.24
CA ASN A 210 15.02 17.36 16.60
C ASN A 210 14.04 16.37 15.95
N TYR A 211 13.68 16.63 14.70
CA TYR A 211 12.91 15.68 13.90
C TYR A 211 13.86 14.57 13.44
N ARG A 212 13.56 13.35 13.83
CA ARG A 212 14.34 12.18 13.40
C ARG A 212 13.58 11.42 12.35
N ASN A 213 14.29 10.99 11.30
CA ASN A 213 13.75 10.00 10.39
C ASN A 213 13.59 8.67 11.13
N SER A 214 12.47 8.00 10.96
CA SER A 214 12.21 6.68 11.54
C SER A 214 13.19 5.66 10.96
N LEU A 215 13.70 4.77 11.80
CA LEU A 215 14.46 3.61 11.30
C LEU A 215 13.54 2.69 10.50
N ASP A 216 12.32 2.47 10.98
CA ASP A 216 11.35 1.60 10.31
C ASP A 216 11.02 2.10 8.90
N TYR A 217 10.97 3.44 8.71
CA TYR A 217 10.84 4.01 7.37
C TYR A 217 12.04 3.67 6.48
N ASP A 218 13.26 3.82 6.98
CA ASP A 218 14.47 3.53 6.22
C ASP A 218 14.47 2.05 5.79
N LEU A 219 14.08 1.13 6.70
CA LEU A 219 13.96 -0.30 6.41
C LEU A 219 12.88 -0.58 5.35
N VAL A 220 11.69 0.01 5.48
CA VAL A 220 10.60 -0.14 4.50
C VAL A 220 10.99 0.44 3.14
N ARG A 221 11.69 1.56 3.13
CA ARG A 221 12.21 2.14 1.89
C ARG A 221 13.21 1.20 1.19
N ASN A 222 14.09 0.53 1.94
CA ASN A 222 15.02 -0.45 1.37
C ASN A 222 14.28 -1.62 0.70
N ARG A 223 13.13 -2.06 1.23
CA ARG A 223 12.29 -3.07 0.58
C ARG A 223 11.83 -2.60 -0.79
N SER A 224 11.35 -1.37 -0.92
CA SER A 224 10.95 -0.83 -2.22
C SER A 224 12.14 -0.62 -3.17
N ILE A 225 13.33 -0.24 -2.67
CA ILE A 225 14.55 -0.12 -3.47
C ILE A 225 14.95 -1.50 -4.04
N VAL A 226 14.96 -2.52 -3.22
CA VAL A 226 15.27 -3.89 -3.66
C VAL A 226 14.19 -4.40 -4.61
N HIS A 227 12.91 -4.16 -4.32
CA HIS A 227 11.79 -4.58 -5.19
C HIS A 227 11.94 -4.02 -6.61
N PHE A 228 12.15 -2.70 -6.76
CA PHE A 228 12.27 -2.05 -8.06
C PHE A 228 13.65 -2.16 -8.71
N SER A 229 14.58 -2.88 -8.11
CA SER A 229 15.86 -3.17 -8.76
C SER A 229 15.67 -4.27 -9.82
N GLU A 230 15.81 -3.90 -11.10
CA GLU A 230 15.65 -4.85 -12.21
C GLU A 230 16.77 -5.91 -12.22
N VAL A 231 17.96 -5.54 -11.76
CA VAL A 231 19.13 -6.44 -11.69
C VAL A 231 19.52 -6.62 -10.22
N PRO A 232 19.24 -7.79 -9.61
CA PRO A 232 19.50 -8.02 -8.17
C PRO A 232 20.94 -7.72 -7.74
N ARG A 233 21.94 -8.10 -8.56
CA ARG A 233 23.37 -7.83 -8.29
C ARG A 233 23.70 -6.33 -8.19
N GLN A 234 22.96 -5.46 -8.88
CA GLN A 234 23.15 -4.01 -8.76
C GLN A 234 22.71 -3.54 -7.36
N ALA A 235 21.57 -4.02 -6.84
CA ALA A 235 21.15 -3.72 -5.48
C ALA A 235 22.19 -4.20 -4.46
N VAL A 236 22.74 -5.41 -4.62
CA VAL A 236 23.84 -5.91 -3.77
C VAL A 236 25.04 -4.96 -3.80
N THR A 237 25.44 -4.48 -4.99
CA THR A 237 26.58 -3.56 -5.13
C THR A 237 26.32 -2.24 -4.44
N VAL A 238 25.12 -1.69 -4.58
CA VAL A 238 24.71 -0.42 -3.94
C VAL A 238 24.77 -0.56 -2.43
N PHE A 239 24.09 -1.57 -1.87
CA PHE A 239 24.04 -1.73 -0.41
C PHE A 239 25.39 -2.12 0.20
N LYS A 240 26.25 -2.88 -0.50
CA LYS A 240 27.65 -3.10 -0.06
C LYS A 240 28.39 -1.78 0.13
N LYS A 241 28.29 -0.89 -0.87
CA LYS A 241 28.92 0.43 -0.78
C LYS A 241 28.33 1.26 0.36
N GLU A 242 27.02 1.18 0.58
CA GLU A 242 26.36 1.88 1.69
C GLU A 242 26.86 1.37 3.06
N VAL A 243 27.03 0.04 3.22
CA VAL A 243 27.63 -0.54 4.44
C VAL A 243 29.06 -0.05 4.65
N GLU A 244 29.90 0.00 3.59
CA GLU A 244 31.30 0.45 3.67
C GLU A 244 31.42 1.92 4.11
N VAL A 245 30.49 2.79 3.66
CA VAL A 245 30.57 4.22 3.97
C VAL A 245 29.77 4.62 5.22
N ALA A 246 28.98 3.71 5.77
CA ALA A 246 28.13 3.96 6.93
C ALA A 246 28.97 4.22 8.20
N LYS A 247 28.71 5.35 8.90
CA LYS A 247 29.46 5.77 10.08
C LYS A 247 28.70 5.67 11.39
N THR A 248 27.39 5.49 11.33
CA THR A 248 26.53 5.41 12.53
C THR A 248 25.88 4.06 12.63
N LYS A 249 25.64 3.57 13.87
CA LYS A 249 24.95 2.29 14.10
C LYS A 249 23.63 2.20 13.28
N LYS A 250 22.83 3.28 13.25
CA LYS A 250 21.57 3.34 12.50
C LYS A 250 21.83 3.10 11.01
N LYS A 251 22.81 3.79 10.39
CA LYS A 251 23.12 3.65 8.95
C LYS A 251 23.75 2.30 8.62
N ILE A 252 24.56 1.74 9.51
CA ILE A 252 25.12 0.40 9.35
C ILE A 252 23.97 -0.62 9.34
N LEU A 253 23.07 -0.55 10.31
CA LEU A 253 21.91 -1.43 10.39
C LEU A 253 21.03 -1.32 9.13
N ASP A 254 20.66 -0.12 8.75
CA ASP A 254 19.83 0.18 7.58
C ASP A 254 20.45 -0.41 6.30
N ALA A 255 21.71 -0.10 6.01
CA ALA A 255 22.40 -0.62 4.84
C ALA A 255 22.59 -2.16 4.89
N THR A 256 22.86 -2.73 6.08
CA THR A 256 23.01 -4.18 6.26
C THR A 256 21.71 -4.92 6.03
N TYR A 257 20.59 -4.37 6.47
CA TYR A 257 19.25 -4.90 6.18
C TYR A 257 18.95 -4.88 4.68
N GLY A 258 19.20 -3.73 4.02
CA GLY A 258 19.04 -3.62 2.57
C GLY A 258 19.92 -4.62 1.80
N LEU A 259 21.15 -4.84 2.28
CA LEU A 259 22.06 -5.84 1.72
C LEU A 259 21.53 -7.27 1.89
N ALA A 260 20.96 -7.59 3.05
CA ALA A 260 20.33 -8.89 3.30
C ALA A 260 19.18 -9.17 2.31
N LEU A 261 18.30 -8.20 2.11
CA LEU A 261 17.20 -8.30 1.14
C LEU A 261 17.71 -8.43 -0.30
N ALA A 262 18.75 -7.65 -0.66
CA ALA A 262 19.34 -7.69 -2.00
C ALA A 262 19.99 -9.06 -2.28
N TYR A 263 20.68 -9.65 -1.31
CA TYR A 263 21.20 -11.00 -1.43
C TYR A 263 20.09 -12.05 -1.57
N SER A 264 19.01 -11.94 -0.82
CA SER A 264 17.86 -12.83 -0.96
C SER A 264 17.29 -12.78 -2.38
N LYS A 265 17.12 -11.56 -2.93
CA LYS A 265 16.66 -11.37 -4.31
C LYS A 265 17.65 -11.91 -5.36
N ASP A 266 18.96 -11.96 -5.05
CA ASP A 266 20.01 -12.58 -5.90
C ASP A 266 20.16 -14.11 -5.64
N ASN A 267 19.22 -14.73 -4.88
CA ASN A 267 19.20 -16.14 -4.49
C ASN A 267 20.44 -16.57 -3.66
N LYS A 268 21.10 -15.65 -2.97
CA LYS A 268 22.23 -15.90 -2.06
C LYS A 268 21.74 -15.98 -0.62
N HIS A 269 21.00 -17.03 -0.32
CA HIS A 269 20.29 -17.15 0.95
C HIS A 269 21.22 -17.20 2.18
N SER A 270 22.41 -17.81 2.08
CA SER A 270 23.40 -17.83 3.17
C SER A 270 23.89 -16.42 3.51
N ASP A 271 24.30 -15.65 2.48
CA ASP A 271 24.73 -14.26 2.66
C ASP A 271 23.59 -13.37 3.19
N ALA A 272 22.36 -13.62 2.73
CA ALA A 272 21.18 -12.90 3.19
C ALA A 272 20.92 -13.11 4.69
N LEU A 273 20.94 -14.38 5.14
CA LEU A 273 20.75 -14.72 6.56
C LEU A 273 21.88 -14.20 7.44
N GLU A 274 23.14 -14.26 6.99
CA GLU A 274 24.28 -13.69 7.72
C GLU A 274 24.11 -12.18 7.93
N ASN A 275 23.81 -11.43 6.87
CA ASN A 275 23.62 -9.98 6.97
C ASN A 275 22.40 -9.62 7.81
N MET A 276 21.29 -10.39 7.75
CA MET A 276 20.16 -10.17 8.62
C MET A 276 20.48 -10.36 10.10
N ARG A 277 21.28 -11.41 10.44
CA ARG A 277 21.77 -11.62 11.81
C ARG A 277 22.68 -10.48 12.25
N ASN A 278 23.53 -9.95 11.37
CA ASN A 278 24.37 -8.79 11.66
C ASN A 278 23.52 -7.54 11.95
N ALA A 279 22.43 -7.31 11.22
CA ALA A 279 21.48 -6.22 11.51
C ALA A 279 20.80 -6.43 12.89
N LEU A 280 20.32 -7.63 13.18
CA LEU A 280 19.71 -7.98 14.47
C LEU A 280 20.68 -7.88 15.66
N ASN A 281 21.98 -8.10 15.45
CA ASN A 281 22.99 -7.87 16.50
C ASN A 281 23.11 -6.39 16.90
N ILE A 282 22.67 -5.46 16.03
CA ILE A 282 22.66 -4.03 16.34
C ILE A 282 21.38 -3.62 17.05
N ASP A 283 20.23 -4.21 16.65
CA ASP A 283 18.90 -3.97 17.23
C ASP A 283 18.07 -5.25 17.16
N SER A 284 18.17 -6.07 18.23
CA SER A 284 17.51 -7.38 18.32
C SER A 284 15.99 -7.29 18.48
N GLU A 285 15.49 -6.16 19.01
CA GLU A 285 14.07 -5.97 19.34
C GLU A 285 13.27 -5.37 18.16
N ASN A 286 13.92 -4.94 17.11
CA ASN A 286 13.24 -4.35 15.96
C ASN A 286 12.39 -5.39 15.22
N LEU A 287 11.08 -5.20 15.25
CA LEU A 287 10.11 -6.15 14.70
C LEU A 287 10.26 -6.35 13.18
N ILE A 288 10.60 -5.29 12.42
CA ILE A 288 10.79 -5.38 10.96
C ILE A 288 11.98 -6.29 10.64
N LEU A 289 13.07 -6.22 11.43
CA LEU A 289 14.22 -7.10 11.25
C LEU A 289 13.88 -8.55 11.59
N GLN A 290 13.13 -8.78 12.68
CA GLN A 290 12.70 -10.12 13.08
C GLN A 290 11.76 -10.75 12.03
N ILE A 291 10.81 -9.97 11.50
CA ILE A 291 9.93 -10.42 10.40
C ILE A 291 10.75 -10.61 9.11
N GLY A 292 11.73 -9.75 8.84
CA GLY A 292 12.67 -9.92 7.73
C GLY A 292 13.48 -11.22 7.84
N LEU A 293 13.92 -11.60 9.05
CA LEU A 293 14.59 -12.89 9.27
C LEU A 293 13.66 -14.07 8.97
N LEU A 294 12.40 -14.00 9.41
CA LEU A 294 11.37 -14.99 9.08
C LEU A 294 11.20 -15.15 7.56
N GLU A 295 11.09 -14.03 6.85
CA GLU A 295 10.98 -14.01 5.38
C GLU A 295 12.20 -14.67 4.71
N LEU A 296 13.40 -14.39 5.20
CA LEU A 296 14.63 -15.00 4.65
C LEU A 296 14.75 -16.50 4.96
N HIS A 297 14.27 -16.96 6.11
CA HIS A 297 14.18 -18.40 6.39
C HIS A 297 13.20 -19.09 5.44
N ILE A 298 12.05 -18.45 5.14
CA ILE A 298 11.09 -18.98 4.16
C ILE A 298 11.72 -19.04 2.76
N ALA A 299 12.41 -17.96 2.34
CA ALA A 299 13.08 -17.90 1.03
C ALA A 299 14.22 -18.93 0.89
N ALA A 300 14.86 -19.30 2.00
CA ALA A 300 15.90 -20.32 2.07
C ALA A 300 15.34 -21.74 2.30
N GLU A 301 14.01 -21.92 2.31
CA GLU A 301 13.32 -23.17 2.62
C GLU A 301 13.67 -23.78 3.99
N ASN A 302 14.14 -22.96 4.94
CA ASN A 302 14.44 -23.34 6.31
C ASN A 302 13.14 -23.33 7.14
N PHE A 303 12.18 -24.19 6.80
CA PHE A 303 10.82 -24.15 7.37
C PHE A 303 10.74 -24.50 8.86
N PHE A 304 11.71 -25.24 9.40
CA PHE A 304 11.76 -25.53 10.84
C PHE A 304 12.09 -24.27 11.65
N GLU A 305 13.12 -23.54 11.26
CA GLU A 305 13.53 -22.28 11.89
C GLU A 305 12.46 -21.19 11.67
N ALA A 306 11.88 -21.16 10.46
CA ALA A 306 10.81 -20.22 10.13
C ALA A 306 9.57 -20.42 11.01
N GLU A 307 9.16 -21.68 11.26
CA GLU A 307 8.02 -21.98 12.14
C GLU A 307 8.28 -21.58 13.58
N ALA A 308 9.43 -21.96 14.13
CA ALA A 308 9.78 -21.63 15.51
C ALA A 308 9.79 -20.09 15.71
N LEU A 309 10.37 -19.36 14.76
CA LEU A 309 10.40 -17.89 14.81
C LEU A 309 8.99 -17.30 14.64
N ALA A 310 8.21 -17.74 13.66
CA ALA A 310 6.87 -17.24 13.38
C ALA A 310 5.93 -17.46 14.58
N SER A 311 5.95 -18.67 15.17
CA SER A 311 5.14 -18.99 16.35
C SER A 311 5.51 -18.11 17.55
N SER A 312 6.81 -17.90 17.79
CA SER A 312 7.32 -17.00 18.84
C SER A 312 6.85 -15.56 18.61
N LEU A 313 7.04 -15.03 17.40
CA LEU A 313 6.66 -13.67 17.04
C LEU A 313 5.14 -13.46 17.15
N LEU A 314 4.32 -14.41 16.69
CA LEU A 314 2.88 -14.29 16.74
C LEU A 314 2.36 -14.37 18.20
N SER A 315 3.03 -15.11 19.09
CA SER A 315 2.66 -15.18 20.51
C SER A 315 2.82 -13.85 21.25
N THR A 316 3.82 -13.06 20.86
CA THR A 316 4.11 -11.73 21.44
C THR A 316 3.42 -10.59 20.68
N ASN A 317 3.07 -10.82 19.43
CA ASN A 317 2.39 -9.85 18.55
C ASN A 317 1.12 -10.50 17.94
N PRO A 318 0.09 -10.77 18.75
CA PRO A 318 -1.10 -11.44 18.25
C PRO A 318 -1.78 -10.62 17.15
N ASN A 319 -2.24 -11.32 16.12
CA ASN A 319 -2.92 -10.72 14.96
C ASN A 319 -2.07 -9.75 14.12
N ASN A 320 -0.75 -9.76 14.30
CA ASN A 320 0.12 -8.96 13.44
C ASN A 320 0.02 -9.46 11.99
N TYR A 321 -0.32 -8.56 11.09
CA TYR A 321 -0.61 -8.90 9.69
C TYR A 321 0.60 -9.52 8.97
N PRO A 322 1.79 -8.89 8.91
CA PRO A 322 2.96 -9.48 8.29
C PRO A 322 3.34 -10.86 8.83
N ILE A 323 3.34 -11.02 10.15
CA ILE A 323 3.70 -12.29 10.79
C ILE A 323 2.71 -13.38 10.41
N THR A 324 1.39 -13.10 10.48
CA THR A 324 0.35 -14.07 10.17
C THR A 324 0.44 -14.52 8.72
N MET A 325 0.64 -13.59 7.79
CA MET A 325 0.74 -13.88 6.35
C MET A 325 1.98 -14.73 6.03
N LEU A 326 3.12 -14.44 6.65
CA LEU A 326 4.35 -15.23 6.48
C LEU A 326 4.24 -16.60 7.18
N TYR A 327 3.66 -16.64 8.39
CA TYR A 327 3.46 -17.91 9.10
C TYR A 327 2.55 -18.84 8.32
N ASN A 328 1.48 -18.32 7.72
CA ASN A 328 0.64 -19.13 6.84
C ASN A 328 1.42 -19.78 5.69
N LYS A 329 2.37 -19.07 5.07
CA LYS A 329 3.24 -19.66 4.03
C LYS A 329 4.06 -20.84 4.56
N VAL A 330 4.57 -20.74 5.79
CA VAL A 330 5.30 -21.84 6.46
C VAL A 330 4.36 -23.02 6.70
N LEU A 331 3.19 -22.78 7.28
CA LEU A 331 2.21 -23.83 7.60
C LEU A 331 1.72 -24.56 6.36
N MET A 332 1.48 -23.83 5.26
CA MET A 332 1.09 -24.44 3.99
C MET A 332 2.17 -25.37 3.44
N ASN A 333 3.46 -24.96 3.50
CA ASN A 333 4.57 -25.80 3.05
C ASN A 333 4.76 -27.06 3.93
N LYS A 334 4.41 -26.98 5.21
CA LYS A 334 4.48 -28.08 6.15
C LYS A 334 3.25 -29.00 6.11
N GLY A 335 2.15 -28.55 5.49
CA GLY A 335 0.88 -29.27 5.45
C GLY A 335 0.04 -29.13 6.72
N ASP A 336 0.34 -28.14 7.58
CA ASP A 336 -0.46 -27.81 8.77
C ASP A 336 -1.58 -26.82 8.40
N TYR A 337 -2.54 -27.31 7.63
CA TYR A 337 -3.62 -26.50 7.08
C TYR A 337 -4.63 -26.06 8.15
N GLU A 338 -4.88 -26.90 9.17
CA GLU A 338 -5.81 -26.59 10.26
C GLU A 338 -5.37 -25.33 11.03
N LEU A 339 -4.10 -25.25 11.42
CA LEU A 339 -3.56 -24.05 12.08
C LEU A 339 -3.54 -22.86 11.14
N GLY A 340 -3.17 -23.06 9.86
CA GLY A 340 -3.22 -22.02 8.84
C GLY A 340 -4.61 -21.42 8.65
N GLU A 341 -5.65 -22.26 8.55
CA GLU A 341 -7.04 -21.81 8.48
C GLU A 341 -7.41 -21.00 9.73
N LYS A 342 -7.05 -21.48 10.91
CA LYS A 342 -7.38 -20.82 12.17
C LYS A 342 -6.82 -19.40 12.22
N ILE A 343 -5.51 -19.21 11.99
CA ILE A 343 -4.88 -17.89 12.11
C ILE A 343 -5.38 -16.93 11.03
N LEU A 344 -5.62 -17.38 9.80
CA LEU A 344 -6.17 -16.55 8.74
C LEU A 344 -7.65 -16.21 8.96
N ARG A 345 -8.42 -17.09 9.56
CA ARG A 345 -9.81 -16.82 9.94
C ARG A 345 -9.88 -15.71 11.01
N GLU A 346 -9.01 -15.78 12.03
CA GLU A 346 -8.89 -14.72 13.04
C GLU A 346 -8.49 -13.40 12.39
N LEU A 347 -7.50 -13.41 11.48
CA LEU A 347 -7.06 -12.22 10.76
C LEU A 347 -8.17 -11.65 9.86
N SER A 348 -9.00 -12.48 9.22
CA SER A 348 -10.11 -12.04 8.36
C SER A 348 -11.19 -11.26 9.12
N LEU A 349 -11.36 -11.48 10.42
CA LEU A 349 -12.28 -10.71 11.27
C LEU A 349 -11.75 -9.30 11.54
N ILE A 350 -10.43 -9.14 11.60
CA ILE A 350 -9.77 -7.86 11.87
C ILE A 350 -9.58 -7.07 10.57
N ARG A 351 -9.25 -7.77 9.47
CA ARG A 351 -9.03 -7.20 8.14
C ARG A 351 -10.07 -7.68 7.12
N PRO A 352 -11.38 -7.44 7.35
CA PRO A 352 -12.44 -8.02 6.51
C PRO A 352 -12.47 -7.46 5.08
N LYS A 353 -11.77 -6.35 4.82
CA LYS A 353 -11.67 -5.70 3.50
C LYS A 353 -10.35 -5.97 2.77
N ASP A 354 -9.51 -6.82 3.33
CA ASP A 354 -8.23 -7.20 2.73
C ASP A 354 -8.41 -8.44 1.82
N PRO A 355 -8.29 -8.31 0.50
CA PRO A 355 -8.50 -9.44 -0.40
C PRO A 355 -7.42 -10.51 -0.28
N GLU A 356 -6.18 -10.16 0.06
CA GLU A 356 -5.09 -11.12 0.24
C GLU A 356 -5.38 -12.11 1.37
N VAL A 357 -5.94 -11.62 2.48
CA VAL A 357 -6.36 -12.49 3.60
C VAL A 357 -7.41 -13.51 3.14
N TRP A 358 -8.42 -13.06 2.38
CA TRP A 358 -9.46 -13.95 1.87
C TRP A 358 -8.95 -14.93 0.80
N TYR A 359 -7.99 -14.49 -0.01
CA TYR A 359 -7.33 -15.35 -0.99
C TYR A 359 -6.62 -16.52 -0.28
N TRP A 360 -5.72 -16.21 0.67
CA TRP A 360 -4.96 -17.23 1.36
C TRP A 360 -5.83 -18.11 2.27
N LEU A 361 -6.86 -17.53 2.88
CA LEU A 361 -7.84 -18.34 3.65
C LEU A 361 -8.53 -19.36 2.75
N ALA A 362 -8.92 -18.98 1.53
CA ALA A 362 -9.52 -19.90 0.57
C ALA A 362 -8.55 -21.00 0.14
N GLU A 363 -7.26 -20.64 -0.11
CA GLU A 363 -6.25 -21.64 -0.49
C GLU A 363 -6.05 -22.70 0.60
N VAL A 364 -5.88 -22.25 1.84
CA VAL A 364 -5.71 -23.17 2.99
C VAL A 364 -6.95 -24.04 3.18
N GLN A 365 -8.16 -23.47 3.12
CA GLN A 365 -9.41 -24.21 3.24
C GLN A 365 -9.57 -25.27 2.14
N GLY A 366 -9.09 -24.96 0.93
CA GLY A 366 -9.07 -25.94 -0.16
C GLY A 366 -8.16 -27.12 0.12
N LEU A 367 -6.96 -26.86 0.66
CA LEU A 367 -5.99 -27.88 1.02
C LEU A 367 -6.46 -28.72 2.22
N ASP A 368 -7.16 -28.11 3.17
CA ASP A 368 -7.75 -28.76 4.34
C ASP A 368 -9.08 -29.48 4.04
N LYS A 369 -9.51 -29.49 2.78
CA LYS A 369 -10.77 -30.08 2.31
C LYS A 369 -12.04 -29.42 2.90
N ASN A 370 -11.92 -28.22 3.45
CA ASN A 370 -13.05 -27.40 3.88
C ASN A 370 -13.68 -26.70 2.66
N VAL A 371 -14.44 -27.47 1.85
CA VAL A 371 -14.98 -26.99 0.56
C VAL A 371 -15.97 -25.84 0.75
N ILE A 372 -16.77 -25.85 1.80
CA ILE A 372 -17.71 -24.77 2.10
C ILE A 372 -16.94 -23.49 2.42
N GLY A 373 -15.96 -23.57 3.31
CA GLY A 373 -15.09 -22.46 3.67
C GLY A 373 -14.37 -21.87 2.44
N LEU A 374 -13.77 -22.73 1.61
CA LEU A 374 -13.15 -22.35 0.34
C LEU A 374 -14.08 -21.46 -0.51
N HIS A 375 -15.32 -21.90 -0.73
CA HIS A 375 -16.23 -21.14 -1.57
C HIS A 375 -16.68 -19.83 -0.92
N LEU A 376 -16.86 -19.79 0.40
CA LEU A 376 -17.20 -18.56 1.12
C LEU A 376 -16.05 -17.55 1.07
N SER A 377 -14.81 -17.99 1.28
CA SER A 377 -13.63 -17.14 1.22
C SER A 377 -13.32 -16.65 -0.21
N ARG A 378 -13.47 -17.52 -1.21
CA ARG A 378 -13.38 -17.12 -2.63
C ARG A 378 -14.45 -16.09 -2.99
N ALA A 379 -15.66 -16.23 -2.46
CA ALA A 379 -16.73 -15.27 -2.71
C ALA A 379 -16.37 -13.87 -2.16
N GLU A 380 -15.82 -13.77 -0.95
CA GLU A 380 -15.36 -12.49 -0.40
C GLU A 380 -14.18 -11.92 -1.19
N TYR A 381 -13.20 -12.74 -1.55
CA TYR A 381 -12.09 -12.33 -2.41
C TYR A 381 -12.58 -11.70 -3.72
N PHE A 382 -13.47 -12.39 -4.45
CA PHE A 382 -14.03 -11.89 -5.70
C PHE A 382 -14.92 -10.65 -5.50
N PHE A 383 -15.67 -10.60 -4.41
CA PHE A 383 -16.46 -9.42 -4.05
C PHE A 383 -15.59 -8.19 -3.86
N LEU A 384 -14.51 -8.30 -3.07
CA LEU A 384 -13.58 -7.23 -2.78
C LEU A 384 -12.83 -6.73 -4.03
N ASN A 385 -12.63 -7.63 -4.99
CA ASN A 385 -12.05 -7.33 -6.29
C ASN A 385 -13.08 -6.91 -7.36
N GLY A 386 -14.35 -6.73 -6.99
CA GLY A 386 -15.40 -6.25 -7.91
C GLY A 386 -15.88 -7.28 -8.94
N ALA A 387 -15.48 -8.54 -8.83
CA ALA A 387 -15.92 -9.63 -9.67
C ALA A 387 -17.21 -10.26 -9.10
N TYR A 388 -18.27 -9.44 -9.00
CA TYR A 388 -19.50 -9.78 -8.26
C TYR A 388 -20.22 -11.01 -8.80
N GLU A 389 -20.25 -11.22 -10.11
CA GLU A 389 -20.86 -12.40 -10.73
C GLU A 389 -20.12 -13.69 -10.31
N THR A 390 -18.78 -13.63 -10.27
CA THR A 390 -17.96 -14.75 -9.80
C THR A 390 -18.16 -14.98 -8.29
N SER A 391 -18.27 -13.91 -7.51
CA SER A 391 -18.63 -14.02 -6.08
C SER A 391 -19.96 -14.77 -5.90
N ILE A 392 -21.03 -14.38 -6.63
CA ILE A 392 -22.33 -15.04 -6.58
C ILE A 392 -22.22 -16.52 -6.97
N LYS A 393 -21.41 -16.85 -7.98
CA LYS A 393 -21.20 -18.26 -8.39
C LYS A 393 -20.63 -19.08 -7.23
N HIS A 394 -19.61 -18.59 -6.54
CA HIS A 394 -19.03 -19.28 -5.39
C HIS A 394 -20.02 -19.37 -4.21
N LEU A 395 -20.81 -18.33 -3.95
CA LEU A 395 -21.85 -18.37 -2.92
C LEU A 395 -22.90 -19.43 -3.20
N ARG A 396 -23.32 -19.60 -4.45
CA ARG A 396 -24.26 -20.68 -4.85
C ARG A 396 -23.64 -22.05 -4.64
N MET A 397 -22.37 -22.27 -5.01
CA MET A 397 -21.66 -23.52 -4.75
C MET A 397 -21.60 -23.86 -3.26
N ALA A 398 -21.34 -22.85 -2.40
CA ALA A 398 -21.38 -23.03 -0.96
C ALA A 398 -22.82 -23.40 -0.48
N MET A 399 -23.83 -22.72 -1.02
CA MET A 399 -25.21 -22.92 -0.65
C MET A 399 -25.71 -24.37 -0.97
N ASP A 400 -25.30 -24.91 -2.12
CA ASP A 400 -25.64 -26.27 -2.52
C ASP A 400 -25.09 -27.34 -1.53
N LEU A 401 -23.98 -26.99 -0.84
CA LEU A 401 -23.34 -27.85 0.16
C LEU A 401 -23.91 -27.68 1.59
N THR A 402 -24.76 -26.67 1.82
CA THR A 402 -25.22 -26.25 3.15
C THR A 402 -26.70 -26.49 3.39
N SER A 403 -27.37 -27.39 2.61
CA SER A 403 -28.82 -27.59 2.60
C SER A 403 -29.49 -27.84 3.97
N ASN A 404 -28.74 -28.24 4.99
CA ASN A 404 -29.21 -28.51 6.33
C ASN A 404 -28.85 -27.49 7.39
N ASN A 405 -28.18 -26.37 7.00
CA ASN A 405 -27.76 -25.29 7.92
C ASN A 405 -28.47 -24.00 7.57
N PHE A 406 -29.63 -23.76 8.21
CA PHE A 406 -30.46 -22.58 7.95
C PHE A 406 -29.68 -21.26 8.17
N GLN A 407 -28.91 -21.12 9.28
CA GLN A 407 -28.18 -19.88 9.60
C GLN A 407 -27.12 -19.56 8.54
N LEU A 408 -26.40 -20.58 8.08
CA LEU A 408 -25.39 -20.41 7.05
C LEU A 408 -26.02 -20.08 5.69
N THR A 409 -27.13 -20.76 5.35
CA THR A 409 -27.91 -20.49 4.12
C THR A 409 -28.38 -19.03 4.08
N GLU A 410 -28.98 -18.54 5.16
CA GLU A 410 -29.41 -17.14 5.27
C GLU A 410 -28.24 -16.14 5.14
N SER A 411 -27.09 -16.45 5.76
CA SER A 411 -25.88 -15.63 5.61
C SER A 411 -25.41 -15.58 4.14
N ILE A 412 -25.45 -16.71 3.43
CA ILE A 412 -25.08 -16.79 2.01
C ILE A 412 -26.06 -15.97 1.15
N LEU A 413 -27.36 -16.07 1.39
CA LEU A 413 -28.38 -15.30 0.66
C LEU A 413 -28.17 -13.79 0.83
N ASN A 414 -27.87 -13.33 2.05
CA ASN A 414 -27.54 -11.93 2.31
C ASN A 414 -26.29 -11.45 1.54
N LYS A 415 -25.26 -12.30 1.40
CA LYS A 415 -24.05 -12.00 0.62
C LYS A 415 -24.36 -11.95 -0.90
N ILE A 416 -25.23 -12.83 -1.40
CA ILE A 416 -25.71 -12.79 -2.79
C ILE A 416 -26.46 -11.48 -3.06
N GLU A 417 -27.37 -11.08 -2.17
CA GLU A 417 -28.11 -9.82 -2.30
C GLU A 417 -27.16 -8.61 -2.29
N ARG A 418 -26.16 -8.60 -1.39
CA ARG A 418 -25.10 -7.55 -1.36
C ARG A 418 -24.39 -7.46 -2.72
N SER A 419 -24.07 -8.60 -3.32
CA SER A 419 -23.40 -8.64 -4.63
C SER A 419 -24.30 -8.13 -5.75
N HIS A 420 -25.59 -8.47 -5.75
CA HIS A 420 -26.56 -7.94 -6.72
C HIS A 420 -26.71 -6.42 -6.61
N LYS A 421 -26.84 -5.88 -5.39
CA LYS A 421 -26.88 -4.42 -5.16
C LYS A 421 -25.65 -3.73 -5.71
N SER A 422 -24.46 -4.34 -5.58
CA SER A 422 -23.23 -3.78 -6.13
C SER A 422 -23.21 -3.79 -7.66
N ILE A 423 -23.76 -4.83 -8.30
CA ILE A 423 -23.91 -4.90 -9.78
C ILE A 423 -24.89 -3.80 -10.26
N GLU A 424 -26.01 -3.62 -9.59
CA GLU A 424 -27.01 -2.58 -9.95
C GLU A 424 -26.40 -1.17 -9.80
N ALA A 425 -25.67 -0.94 -8.71
CA ALA A 425 -24.98 0.32 -8.50
C ALA A 425 -23.96 0.60 -9.62
N LEU A 426 -23.23 -0.38 -10.12
CA LEU A 426 -22.33 -0.22 -11.27
C LEU A 426 -23.08 0.14 -12.55
N LYS A 427 -24.22 -0.54 -12.82
CA LYS A 427 -25.04 -0.27 -14.02
C LYS A 427 -25.69 1.12 -13.99
N SER A 428 -26.02 1.64 -12.81
CA SER A 428 -26.60 3.00 -12.68
C SER A 428 -25.58 4.13 -12.91
N VAL A 429 -24.29 3.77 -12.92
CA VAL A 429 -23.14 4.69 -13.05
C VAL A 429 -22.48 4.59 -14.44
N SER A 430 -22.72 3.48 -15.17
CA SER A 430 -22.33 3.29 -16.59
C SER A 430 -23.34 3.88 -17.55
#